data_4da87246f21ba20de84c7d2035412bdc
#
_entry.id   4da87246f21ba20de84c7d2035412bdc
#
_cell.length_a   1.000
_cell.length_b   1.000
_cell.length_c   1.000
_cell.angle_alpha   90.00
_cell.angle_beta   90.00
_cell.angle_gamma   90.00
#
_symmetry.space_group_name_H-M   'P 1'
#
loop_
_entity.id
_entity.type
_entity.pdbx_description
1 polymer ?
#
loop_
_entity_poly.entity_id
_entity_poly.type
_entity_poly.pdbx_seq_one_letter_code
_entity_poly.pdbx_strand_id
1 'polypeptide(L)'
;IPRRWKNRLKRHYWNENYFNELLKRLETNLDIDPVYVENDKSRYLKMRKLENSKEVAGRSYKEILDRFDMKINDPRRSSSGKINTKIIKEYLKIKCELKNASKVLNKFFQKYGLNIFVGKEFFPLNKINNKNLRVEFSASSGREVEFYSSMIFSIEVKKGKKLKNFVSGGRYDELTSNLGFRKVSAAGAAVNMSVYE
;
A
#
# COMPACT_ATOMS: atom_id res chain seq x y z
N ILE A 1 -6.65 -4.58 10.62
CA ILE A 1 -5.83 -3.34 10.65
C ILE A 1 -6.77 -2.14 10.63
N PRO A 2 -6.64 -1.15 11.54
CA PRO A 2 -7.46 0.05 11.57
C PRO A 2 -7.39 0.84 10.26
N ARG A 3 -8.45 1.58 9.95
CA ARG A 3 -8.54 2.43 8.74
C ARG A 3 -7.36 3.39 8.62
N ARG A 4 -6.94 4.01 9.72
CA ARG A 4 -5.78 4.92 9.78
C ARG A 4 -4.49 4.24 9.27
N TRP A 5 -4.23 3.03 9.72
CA TRP A 5 -3.06 2.25 9.30
C TRP A 5 -3.15 1.76 7.87
N LYS A 6 -4.34 1.33 7.43
CA LYS A 6 -4.57 0.97 6.02
C LYS A 6 -4.21 2.15 5.11
N ASN A 7 -4.71 3.35 5.44
CA ASN A 7 -4.45 4.55 4.65
C ASN A 7 -2.97 4.95 4.67
N ARG A 8 -2.30 4.82 5.83
CA ARG A 8 -0.88 5.13 5.96
C ARG A 8 -0.02 4.15 5.18
N LEU A 9 -0.29 2.86 5.28
CA LEU A 9 0.41 1.83 4.51
C LEU A 9 0.20 2.01 3.00
N LYS A 10 -1.03 2.28 2.56
CA LYS A 10 -1.33 2.57 1.15
C LYS A 10 -0.54 3.77 0.63
N ARG A 11 -0.58 4.89 1.36
CA ARG A 11 0.10 6.14 0.97
C ARG A 11 1.60 5.97 0.81
N HIS A 12 2.23 5.14 1.61
CA HIS A 12 3.68 4.98 1.63
C HIS A 12 4.15 3.65 1.04
N TYR A 13 3.28 2.95 0.34
CA TYR A 13 3.60 1.67 -0.28
C TYR A 13 4.74 1.79 -1.31
N TRP A 14 4.83 2.89 -2.01
CA TRP A 14 5.85 3.19 -3.02
C TRP A 14 7.26 3.36 -2.43
N ASN A 15 7.38 3.81 -1.18
CA ASN A 15 8.68 3.96 -0.51
C ASN A 15 8.97 2.72 0.34
N GLU A 16 9.76 1.80 -0.19
CA GLU A 16 10.03 0.52 0.44
C GLU A 16 10.63 0.65 1.84
N ASN A 17 11.61 1.53 2.03
CA ASN A 17 12.29 1.73 3.32
C ASN A 17 11.31 2.22 4.37
N TYR A 18 10.57 3.28 4.05
CA TYR A 18 9.58 3.85 4.97
C TYR A 18 8.41 2.89 5.23
N PHE A 19 7.97 2.15 4.21
CA PHE A 19 6.93 1.13 4.38
C PHE A 19 7.37 0.02 5.33
N ASN A 20 8.62 -0.45 5.22
CA ASN A 20 9.16 -1.46 6.11
C ASN A 20 9.28 -0.94 7.55
N GLU A 21 9.61 0.33 7.74
CA GLU A 21 9.56 0.96 9.06
C GLU A 21 8.13 1.05 9.61
N LEU A 22 7.15 1.40 8.77
CA LEU A 22 5.74 1.39 9.19
C LEU A 22 5.28 -0.01 9.62
N LEU A 23 5.75 -1.05 8.93
CA LEU A 23 5.46 -2.43 9.33
C LEU A 23 6.11 -2.77 10.67
N LYS A 24 7.34 -2.34 10.94
CA LYS A 24 7.97 -2.50 12.26
C LYS A 24 7.17 -1.78 13.35
N ARG A 25 6.73 -0.55 13.10
CA ARG A 25 5.89 0.22 14.03
C ARG A 25 4.51 -0.41 14.24
N LEU A 26 3.93 -1.06 13.20
CA LEU A 26 2.70 -1.82 13.32
C LEU A 26 2.90 -3.09 14.17
N GLU A 27 4.07 -3.69 14.12
CA GLU A 27 4.44 -4.90 14.85
C GLU A 27 4.78 -4.60 16.32
N THR A 28 5.42 -3.47 16.57
CA THR A 28 5.85 -3.02 17.90
C THR A 28 4.95 -1.89 18.40
N ASN A 29 4.63 -1.90 19.69
CA ASN A 29 3.84 -0.83 20.32
C ASN A 29 4.65 0.45 20.59
N LEU A 30 5.81 0.63 19.97
CA LEU A 30 6.78 1.69 20.29
C LEU A 30 6.28 3.12 20.04
N ASP A 31 5.32 3.32 19.14
CA ASP A 31 4.87 4.68 18.78
C ASP A 31 3.73 5.23 19.62
N ILE A 32 3.10 4.43 20.49
CA ILE A 32 1.89 4.88 21.20
C ILE A 32 1.83 4.22 22.58
N ASP A 33 2.36 4.92 23.57
CA ASP A 33 1.95 4.73 24.94
C ASP A 33 0.57 5.37 25.12
N PRO A 34 -0.48 4.60 25.51
CA PRO A 34 -1.81 5.14 25.76
C PRO A 34 -1.84 6.20 26.83
N VAL A 35 -1.10 5.98 27.90
CA VAL A 35 -1.03 6.92 29.02
C VAL A 35 -0.45 8.24 28.53
N TYR A 36 0.57 8.21 27.68
CA TYR A 36 1.14 9.39 27.07
C TYR A 36 0.12 10.13 26.17
N VAL A 37 -0.61 9.39 25.34
CA VAL A 37 -1.62 9.98 24.44
C VAL A 37 -2.81 10.56 25.22
N GLU A 38 -3.24 9.90 26.30
CA GLU A 38 -4.29 10.41 27.19
C GLU A 38 -3.84 11.67 27.93
N ASN A 39 -2.60 11.72 28.38
CA ASN A 39 -2.00 12.89 28.98
C ASN A 39 -1.91 14.05 27.99
N ASP A 40 -1.47 13.80 26.77
CA ASP A 40 -1.45 14.80 25.70
C ASP A 40 -2.85 15.31 25.35
N LYS A 41 -3.86 14.44 25.29
CA LYS A 41 -5.26 14.82 25.10
C LYS A 41 -5.74 15.73 26.23
N SER A 42 -5.46 15.35 27.47
CA SER A 42 -5.83 16.13 28.66
C SER A 42 -5.14 17.50 28.69
N ARG A 43 -3.87 17.56 28.33
CA ARG A 43 -3.09 18.80 28.19
C ARG A 43 -3.67 19.69 27.08
N TYR A 44 -3.99 19.14 25.94
CA TYR A 44 -4.64 19.86 24.84
C TYR A 44 -5.99 20.44 25.26
N LEU A 45 -6.83 19.68 25.99
CA LEU A 45 -8.11 20.14 26.49
C LEU A 45 -7.97 21.28 27.47
N LYS A 46 -6.97 21.24 28.34
CA LYS A 46 -6.67 22.35 29.30
C LYS A 46 -6.23 23.62 28.55
N MET A 47 -5.35 23.50 27.58
CA MET A 47 -4.89 24.64 26.76
C MET A 47 -6.06 25.29 26.00
N ARG A 48 -6.95 24.48 25.40
CA ARG A 48 -8.11 24.98 24.66
C ARG A 48 -9.13 25.74 25.50
N LYS A 49 -9.27 25.41 26.76
CA LYS A 49 -10.11 26.19 27.68
C LYS A 49 -9.57 27.60 27.88
N LEU A 50 -8.27 27.80 27.69
CA LEU A 50 -7.60 29.10 27.87
C LEU A 50 -7.60 29.93 26.55
N GLU A 51 -7.63 29.28 25.39
CA GLU A 51 -7.41 29.94 24.10
C GLU A 51 -8.70 30.04 23.31
N ASN A 52 -9.75 30.35 23.54
CA ASN A 52 -11.02 30.56 22.76
C ASN A 52 -10.96 30.42 21.21
N SER A 53 -9.92 29.79 20.67
CA SER A 53 -9.72 29.63 19.23
C SER A 53 -10.48 28.42 18.66
N LYS A 54 -11.19 28.59 17.51
CA LYS A 54 -12.01 27.54 16.91
C LYS A 54 -11.21 26.51 16.11
N GLU A 55 -10.03 26.87 15.63
CA GLU A 55 -9.19 26.01 14.79
C GLU A 55 -7.71 26.08 15.20
N VAL A 56 -6.99 24.98 15.06
CA VAL A 56 -5.54 24.89 15.26
C VAL A 56 -4.90 24.28 14.02
N ALA A 57 -4.05 25.06 13.36
CA ALA A 57 -3.38 24.64 12.12
C ALA A 57 -4.36 24.10 11.04
N GLY A 58 -5.47 24.81 10.80
CA GLY A 58 -6.48 24.47 9.82
C GLY A 58 -7.30 23.22 10.16
N ARG A 59 -7.34 22.80 11.44
CA ARG A 59 -8.13 21.65 11.89
C ARG A 59 -9.12 22.06 12.97
N SER A 60 -10.33 21.53 12.81
CA SER A 60 -11.37 21.72 13.82
C SER A 60 -11.04 20.98 15.12
N TYR A 61 -11.60 21.47 16.21
CA TYR A 61 -11.51 20.84 17.52
C TYR A 61 -11.91 19.36 17.51
N LYS A 62 -13.00 19.03 16.81
CA LYS A 62 -13.49 17.66 16.67
C LYS A 62 -12.48 16.75 15.98
N GLU A 63 -11.89 17.19 14.87
CA GLU A 63 -10.88 16.41 14.14
C GLU A 63 -9.65 16.10 14.98
N ILE A 64 -9.25 17.03 15.87
CA ILE A 64 -8.11 16.83 16.76
C ILE A 64 -8.45 15.80 17.84
N LEU A 65 -9.64 15.88 18.44
CA LEU A 65 -10.09 14.89 19.43
C LEU A 65 -10.24 13.51 18.81
N ASP A 66 -10.87 13.39 17.63
CA ASP A 66 -11.00 12.12 16.90
C ASP A 66 -9.63 11.48 16.62
N ARG A 67 -8.59 12.31 16.41
CA ARG A 67 -7.21 11.80 16.23
C ARG A 67 -6.61 11.26 17.52
N PHE A 68 -6.85 11.91 18.66
CA PHE A 68 -6.43 11.36 19.95
C PHE A 68 -7.14 10.04 20.23
N ASP A 69 -8.45 9.96 20.03
CA ASP A 69 -9.22 8.75 20.26
C ASP A 69 -8.80 7.61 19.33
N MET A 70 -8.53 7.91 18.04
CA MET A 70 -7.95 6.93 17.13
C MET A 70 -6.57 6.44 17.57
N LYS A 71 -5.76 7.25 18.22
CA LYS A 71 -4.47 6.84 18.75
C LYS A 71 -4.61 5.99 20.03
N ILE A 72 -5.50 6.38 20.93
CA ILE A 72 -5.77 5.66 22.19
C ILE A 72 -6.32 4.27 21.88
N ASN A 73 -7.27 4.19 20.95
CA ASN A 73 -7.92 2.93 20.52
C ASN A 73 -7.19 2.22 19.39
N ASP A 74 -5.89 2.50 19.21
CA ASP A 74 -5.11 1.83 18.15
C ASP A 74 -4.90 0.35 18.50
N PRO A 75 -5.45 -0.59 17.70
CA PRO A 75 -5.39 -2.03 17.99
C PRO A 75 -4.01 -2.65 17.81
N ARG A 76 -2.96 -1.89 17.53
CA ARG A 76 -1.58 -2.40 17.58
C ARG A 76 -1.19 -2.94 18.96
N ARG A 77 -1.95 -2.58 19.99
CA ARG A 77 -1.81 -3.13 21.34
C ARG A 77 -2.21 -4.61 21.44
N SER A 78 -2.89 -5.13 20.44
CA SER A 78 -3.21 -6.54 20.39
C SER A 78 -2.15 -7.32 19.60
N SER A 79 -2.06 -8.62 19.86
CA SER A 79 -1.26 -9.58 19.06
C SER A 79 -1.55 -9.52 17.56
N SER A 80 -2.65 -8.89 17.17
CA SER A 80 -3.05 -8.69 15.77
C SER A 80 -2.05 -7.88 14.95
N GLY A 81 -1.29 -6.95 15.56
CA GLY A 81 -0.24 -6.19 14.84
C GLY A 81 0.84 -7.08 14.26
N LYS A 82 1.37 -8.02 15.06
CA LYS A 82 2.38 -9.01 14.63
C LYS A 82 1.83 -9.92 13.54
N ILE A 83 0.59 -10.43 13.73
CA ILE A 83 -0.05 -11.32 12.75
C ILE A 83 -0.26 -10.59 11.43
N ASN A 84 -0.82 -9.39 11.47
CA ASN A 84 -1.07 -8.58 10.27
C ASN A 84 0.22 -8.24 9.52
N THR A 85 1.29 -7.87 10.23
CA THR A 85 2.60 -7.60 9.64
C THR A 85 3.19 -8.84 8.97
N LYS A 86 3.08 -10.00 9.62
CA LYS A 86 3.51 -11.28 9.05
C LYS A 86 2.77 -11.58 7.76
N ILE A 87 1.44 -11.44 7.74
CA ILE A 87 0.61 -11.66 6.55
C ILE A 87 1.04 -10.73 5.40
N ILE A 88 1.22 -9.44 5.68
CA ILE A 88 1.66 -8.46 4.67
C ILE A 88 3.05 -8.83 4.13
N LYS A 89 4.01 -9.14 4.99
CA LYS A 89 5.36 -9.52 4.57
C LYS A 89 5.36 -10.80 3.73
N GLU A 90 4.56 -11.80 4.09
CA GLU A 90 4.45 -13.03 3.30
C GLU A 90 3.74 -12.77 1.96
N TYR A 91 2.68 -11.95 1.93
CA TYR A 91 2.03 -11.54 0.68
C TYR A 91 3.02 -10.90 -0.29
N LEU A 92 3.82 -9.94 0.17
CA LEU A 92 4.80 -9.22 -0.66
C LEU A 92 5.92 -10.10 -1.22
N LYS A 93 6.14 -11.28 -0.63
CA LYS A 93 7.11 -12.27 -1.15
C LYS A 93 6.55 -13.14 -2.25
N ILE A 94 5.24 -13.07 -2.52
CA ILE A 94 4.64 -13.91 -3.57
C ILE A 94 5.16 -13.46 -4.92
N LYS A 95 5.88 -14.38 -5.58
CA LYS A 95 6.32 -14.26 -6.96
C LYS A 95 6.11 -15.61 -7.64
N CYS A 96 5.44 -15.65 -8.78
CA CYS A 96 5.16 -16.88 -9.51
C CYS A 96 4.87 -16.61 -10.98
N GLU A 97 4.90 -17.65 -11.81
CA GLU A 97 4.41 -17.53 -13.19
C GLU A 97 2.96 -17.08 -13.20
N LEU A 98 2.60 -16.18 -14.11
CA LEU A 98 1.27 -15.57 -14.17
C LEU A 98 0.15 -16.60 -14.25
N LYS A 99 0.34 -17.69 -15.01
CA LYS A 99 -0.65 -18.77 -15.14
C LYS A 99 -1.02 -19.44 -13.80
N ASN A 100 -0.11 -19.37 -12.80
CA ASN A 100 -0.28 -19.95 -11.48
C ASN A 100 -0.78 -18.94 -10.45
N ALA A 101 -0.84 -17.65 -10.79
CA ALA A 101 -1.08 -16.57 -9.84
C ALA A 101 -2.40 -16.72 -9.06
N SER A 102 -3.53 -17.00 -9.75
CA SER A 102 -4.82 -17.25 -9.08
C SER A 102 -4.73 -18.38 -8.04
N LYS A 103 -4.11 -19.50 -8.42
CA LYS A 103 -3.96 -20.66 -7.52
C LYS A 103 -3.12 -20.33 -6.30
N VAL A 104 -1.99 -19.65 -6.50
CA VAL A 104 -1.06 -19.26 -5.41
C VAL A 104 -1.72 -18.26 -4.48
N LEU A 105 -2.40 -17.24 -5.01
CA LEU A 105 -3.09 -16.23 -4.23
C LEU A 105 -4.26 -16.82 -3.43
N ASN A 106 -5.09 -17.65 -4.06
CA ASN A 106 -6.21 -18.28 -3.35
C ASN A 106 -5.72 -19.19 -2.22
N LYS A 107 -4.66 -19.97 -2.44
CA LYS A 107 -4.03 -20.78 -1.38
C LYS A 107 -3.50 -19.89 -0.24
N PHE A 108 -2.89 -18.76 -0.56
CA PHE A 108 -2.42 -17.79 0.43
C PHE A 108 -3.58 -17.21 1.25
N PHE A 109 -4.66 -16.76 0.60
CA PHE A 109 -5.82 -16.18 1.28
C PHE A 109 -6.54 -17.22 2.16
N GLN A 110 -6.69 -18.44 1.68
CA GLN A 110 -7.24 -19.56 2.47
C GLN A 110 -6.39 -19.87 3.70
N LYS A 111 -5.06 -19.89 3.57
CA LYS A 111 -4.13 -20.12 4.71
C LYS A 111 -4.37 -19.15 5.86
N TYR A 112 -4.76 -17.91 5.55
CA TYR A 112 -4.99 -16.86 6.55
C TYR A 112 -6.46 -16.61 6.88
N GLY A 113 -7.37 -17.46 6.42
CA GLY A 113 -8.82 -17.31 6.64
C GLY A 113 -9.38 -16.01 6.01
N LEU A 114 -8.74 -15.49 4.94
CA LEU A 114 -9.22 -14.32 4.24
C LEU A 114 -10.24 -14.74 3.19
N ASN A 115 -11.46 -14.23 3.30
CA ASN A 115 -12.53 -14.50 2.34
C ASN A 115 -12.34 -13.65 1.06
N ILE A 116 -11.24 -13.92 0.34
CA ILE A 116 -10.88 -13.26 -0.92
C ILE A 116 -10.68 -14.36 -1.95
N PHE A 117 -11.33 -14.23 -3.09
CA PHE A 117 -11.17 -15.10 -4.23
C PHE A 117 -10.62 -14.31 -5.43
N VAL A 118 -9.59 -14.85 -6.07
CA VAL A 118 -8.97 -14.28 -7.27
C VAL A 118 -9.21 -15.24 -8.44
N GLY A 119 -10.08 -14.85 -9.34
CA GLY A 119 -10.36 -15.60 -10.56
C GLY A 119 -9.26 -15.46 -11.61
N LYS A 120 -9.30 -16.31 -12.64
CA LYS A 120 -8.34 -16.25 -13.76
C LYS A 120 -8.51 -15.00 -14.62
N GLU A 121 -9.69 -14.40 -14.61
CA GLU A 121 -10.05 -13.17 -15.31
C GLU A 121 -9.27 -11.94 -14.84
N PHE A 122 -8.75 -11.97 -13.61
CA PHE A 122 -7.86 -10.92 -13.10
C PHE A 122 -6.51 -10.84 -13.83
N PHE A 123 -6.16 -11.88 -14.60
CA PHE A 123 -4.90 -11.97 -15.30
C PHE A 123 -5.11 -12.18 -16.81
N PRO A 124 -5.56 -11.14 -17.54
CA PRO A 124 -5.90 -11.26 -18.97
C PRO A 124 -4.71 -11.65 -19.84
N LEU A 125 -3.48 -11.46 -19.35
CA LEU A 125 -2.24 -11.78 -20.05
C LEU A 125 -1.92 -13.29 -20.09
N ASN A 126 -2.74 -14.15 -19.49
CA ASN A 126 -2.57 -15.61 -19.56
C ASN A 126 -2.62 -16.16 -21.01
N LYS A 127 -3.13 -15.37 -21.95
CA LYS A 127 -3.22 -15.71 -23.38
C LYS A 127 -1.95 -15.40 -24.19
N ILE A 128 -0.97 -14.73 -23.58
CA ILE A 128 0.30 -14.44 -24.25
C ILE A 128 1.10 -15.74 -24.34
N ASN A 129 1.14 -16.31 -25.53
CA ASN A 129 1.90 -17.52 -25.82
C ASN A 129 3.13 -17.16 -26.69
N ASN A 130 4.18 -16.66 -26.03
CA ASN A 130 5.44 -16.37 -26.68
C ASN A 130 6.56 -17.08 -25.91
N LYS A 131 7.27 -17.99 -26.61
CA LYS A 131 8.35 -18.81 -26.01
C LYS A 131 9.52 -17.97 -25.43
N ASN A 132 9.69 -16.77 -25.96
CA ASN A 132 10.76 -15.85 -25.52
C ASN A 132 10.33 -14.91 -24.40
N LEU A 133 9.06 -14.96 -23.98
CA LEU A 133 8.51 -14.08 -22.95
C LEU A 133 8.15 -14.90 -21.71
N ARG A 134 8.81 -14.57 -20.61
CA ARG A 134 8.43 -15.06 -19.28
C ARG A 134 7.53 -14.04 -18.60
N VAL A 135 6.29 -14.41 -18.32
CA VAL A 135 5.33 -13.54 -17.63
C VAL A 135 5.17 -13.99 -16.19
N GLU A 136 5.48 -13.11 -15.26
CA GLU A 136 5.42 -13.38 -13.81
C GLU A 136 4.46 -12.44 -13.11
N PHE A 137 3.80 -12.93 -12.08
CA PHE A 137 3.12 -12.13 -11.08
C PHE A 137 4.07 -11.88 -9.92
N SER A 138 4.14 -10.64 -9.45
CA SER A 138 4.85 -10.26 -8.24
C SER A 138 3.98 -9.33 -7.40
N ALA A 139 3.70 -9.71 -6.15
CA ALA A 139 2.91 -8.89 -5.23
C ALA A 139 3.64 -7.62 -4.77
N SER A 140 4.96 -7.55 -4.93
CA SER A 140 5.76 -6.37 -4.61
C SER A 140 5.98 -5.41 -5.78
N SER A 141 5.56 -5.77 -7.00
CA SER A 141 5.72 -4.91 -8.18
C SER A 141 4.95 -3.60 -8.05
N GLY A 142 5.46 -2.53 -8.69
CA GLY A 142 4.78 -1.25 -8.81
C GLY A 142 4.80 -0.37 -7.57
N ARG A 143 5.71 -0.61 -6.64
CA ARG A 143 5.85 0.22 -5.42
C ARG A 143 6.41 1.60 -5.69
N GLU A 144 7.05 1.81 -6.83
CA GLU A 144 7.80 3.04 -7.15
C GLU A 144 6.93 4.21 -7.59
N VAL A 145 5.64 3.99 -7.88
CA VAL A 145 4.77 5.03 -8.45
C VAL A 145 3.41 5.08 -7.74
N GLU A 146 3.07 6.25 -7.19
CA GLU A 146 1.89 6.43 -6.33
C GLU A 146 0.56 6.53 -7.11
N PHE A 147 0.58 6.99 -8.36
CA PHE A 147 -0.66 7.30 -9.08
C PHE A 147 -1.38 6.11 -9.72
N TYR A 148 -0.78 4.92 -9.74
CA TYR A 148 -1.45 3.73 -10.26
C TYR A 148 -2.58 3.27 -9.35
N SER A 149 -3.75 3.03 -9.93
CA SER A 149 -4.98 2.68 -9.21
C SER A 149 -5.31 1.18 -9.25
N SER A 150 -4.74 0.42 -10.18
CA SER A 150 -4.99 -1.02 -10.31
C SER A 150 -3.79 -1.78 -10.91
N MET A 151 -3.92 -2.32 -12.12
CA MET A 151 -2.87 -3.12 -12.74
C MET A 151 -1.62 -2.28 -13.04
N ILE A 152 -0.47 -2.84 -12.69
CA ILE A 152 0.85 -2.29 -12.98
C ILE A 152 1.66 -3.40 -13.65
N PHE A 153 2.49 -3.06 -14.62
CA PHE A 153 3.39 -3.99 -15.25
C PHE A 153 4.75 -3.36 -15.55
N SER A 154 5.76 -4.21 -15.63
CA SER A 154 7.07 -3.86 -16.18
C SER A 154 7.50 -4.91 -17.18
N ILE A 155 8.23 -4.48 -18.20
CA ILE A 155 8.89 -5.37 -19.17
C ILE A 155 10.39 -5.17 -18.96
N GLU A 156 11.05 -6.27 -18.63
CA GLU A 156 12.49 -6.29 -18.45
C GLU A 156 13.14 -7.01 -19.61
N VAL A 157 14.24 -6.48 -20.10
CA VAL A 157 15.07 -7.10 -21.15
C VAL A 157 16.42 -7.49 -20.58
N LYS A 158 16.91 -8.64 -21.05
CA LYS A 158 18.22 -9.13 -20.66
C LYS A 158 19.30 -8.42 -21.48
N LYS A 159 20.16 -7.65 -20.83
CA LYS A 159 21.37 -7.05 -21.42
C LYS A 159 22.60 -7.65 -20.74
N GLY A 160 23.25 -8.58 -21.40
CA GLY A 160 24.32 -9.38 -20.80
C GLY A 160 23.82 -10.28 -19.66
N LYS A 161 24.39 -10.13 -18.47
CA LYS A 161 23.98 -10.88 -17.25
C LYS A 161 22.91 -10.19 -16.41
N LYS A 162 22.48 -8.96 -16.75
CA LYS A 162 21.52 -8.16 -15.97
C LYS A 162 20.20 -8.00 -16.70
N LEU A 163 19.11 -8.00 -15.92
CA LEU A 163 17.81 -7.54 -16.40
C LEU A 163 17.75 -6.02 -16.23
N LYS A 164 17.32 -5.32 -17.28
CA LYS A 164 17.08 -3.88 -17.28
C LYS A 164 15.61 -3.62 -17.56
N ASN A 165 15.00 -2.71 -16.81
CA ASN A 165 13.64 -2.29 -17.04
C ASN A 165 13.56 -1.49 -18.34
N PHE A 166 12.80 -2.01 -19.29
CA PHE A 166 12.60 -1.41 -20.60
C PHE A 166 11.30 -0.65 -20.71
N VAL A 167 10.20 -1.21 -20.17
CA VAL A 167 8.89 -0.55 -20.17
C VAL A 167 8.28 -0.66 -18.79
N SER A 168 7.72 0.42 -18.30
CA SER A 168 6.88 0.44 -17.09
C SER A 168 5.56 1.10 -17.39
N GLY A 169 4.47 0.52 -16.93
CA GLY A 169 3.14 1.04 -17.18
C GLY A 169 2.10 0.52 -16.22
N GLY A 170 0.89 1.06 -16.35
CA GLY A 170 -0.23 0.65 -15.52
C GLY A 170 -1.48 1.47 -15.78
N ARG A 171 -2.49 1.21 -14.97
CA ARG A 171 -3.78 1.87 -14.99
C ARG A 171 -3.86 2.92 -13.89
N TYR A 172 -4.33 4.14 -14.22
CA TYR A 172 -4.34 5.29 -13.31
C TYR A 172 -5.62 6.12 -13.40
N ASP A 173 -6.78 5.47 -13.30
CA ASP A 173 -8.11 6.07 -13.42
C ASP A 173 -8.39 7.20 -12.41
N GLU A 174 -7.72 7.18 -11.26
CA GLU A 174 -7.91 8.18 -10.21
C GLU A 174 -7.08 9.46 -10.43
N LEU A 175 -6.10 9.45 -11.36
CA LEU A 175 -5.19 10.58 -11.52
C LEU A 175 -5.92 11.87 -11.88
N THR A 176 -6.83 11.82 -12.84
CA THR A 176 -7.59 12.99 -13.29
C THR A 176 -8.48 13.56 -12.20
N SER A 177 -9.16 12.69 -11.42
CA SER A 177 -10.00 13.13 -10.31
C SER A 177 -9.19 13.71 -9.15
N ASN A 178 -7.99 13.18 -8.88
CA ASN A 178 -7.08 13.74 -7.89
C ASN A 178 -6.55 15.13 -8.28
N LEU A 179 -6.53 15.45 -9.56
CA LEU A 179 -6.18 16.77 -10.10
C LEU A 179 -7.40 17.72 -10.23
N GLY A 180 -8.58 17.32 -9.75
CA GLY A 180 -9.79 18.13 -9.78
C GLY A 180 -10.59 18.06 -11.09
N PHE A 181 -10.23 17.15 -12.00
CA PHE A 181 -10.96 16.93 -13.26
C PHE A 181 -11.96 15.77 -13.16
N ARG A 182 -12.77 15.59 -14.20
CA ARG A 182 -13.66 14.43 -14.31
C ARG A 182 -12.85 13.12 -14.30
N LYS A 183 -13.33 12.13 -13.55
CA LYS A 183 -12.74 10.79 -13.56
C LYS A 183 -12.85 10.16 -14.95
N VAL A 184 -11.71 9.74 -15.48
CA VAL A 184 -11.59 9.11 -16.80
C VAL A 184 -10.74 7.84 -16.65
N SER A 185 -11.16 6.76 -17.30
CA SER A 185 -10.34 5.55 -17.38
C SER A 185 -9.07 5.84 -18.18
N ALA A 186 -7.92 5.62 -17.56
CA ALA A 186 -6.63 5.92 -18.16
C ALA A 186 -5.61 4.80 -17.90
N ALA A 187 -4.85 4.48 -18.92
CA ALA A 187 -3.71 3.57 -18.85
C ALA A 187 -2.59 4.08 -19.74
N GLY A 188 -1.36 3.81 -19.39
CA GLY A 188 -0.21 4.19 -20.18
C GLY A 188 1.05 3.48 -19.79
N ALA A 189 2.08 3.67 -20.58
CA ALA A 189 3.40 3.11 -20.36
C ALA A 189 4.50 4.08 -20.81
N ALA A 190 5.63 4.02 -20.12
CA ALA A 190 6.85 4.73 -20.47
C ALA A 190 7.92 3.73 -20.94
N VAL A 191 8.61 4.07 -22.00
CA VAL A 191 9.69 3.26 -22.58
C VAL A 191 11.03 3.88 -22.24
N ASN A 192 11.92 3.09 -21.68
CA ASN A 192 13.28 3.50 -21.37
C ASN A 192 14.22 3.19 -22.55
N MET A 193 14.47 4.19 -23.39
CA MET A 193 15.30 4.04 -24.58
C MET A 193 16.78 3.81 -24.26
N SER A 194 17.27 4.24 -23.07
CA SER A 194 18.68 4.03 -22.68
C SER A 194 19.07 2.55 -22.51
N VAL A 195 18.11 1.65 -22.56
CA VAL A 195 18.38 0.21 -22.53
C VAL A 195 19.02 -0.28 -23.82
N TYR A 196 18.83 0.44 -24.94
CA TYR A 196 19.42 0.12 -26.25
C TYR A 196 20.79 0.76 -26.50
N GLU A 197 21.14 1.78 -25.75
CA GLU A 197 22.47 2.36 -25.73
C GLU A 197 23.44 1.49 -24.90
#